data_ab9166a915193c12792597b16f2901de
#
_entry.id   ab9166a915193c12792597b16f2901de
#
_cell.length_a   1.000
_cell.length_b   1.000
_cell.length_c   1.000
_cell.angle_alpha   90.00
_cell.angle_beta   90.00
_cell.angle_gamma   90.00
#
_symmetry.space_group_name_H-M   'P 1'
#
loop_
_entity.id
_entity.type
_entity.pdbx_description
1 polymer ?
#
loop_
_entity_poly.entity_id
_entity_poly.type
_entity_poly.pdbx_seq_one_letter_code
_entity_poly.pdbx_strand_id
1 'polypeptide(L)'
;MATKLERATRMPRDQRRAQLLDAANEVFTTKGYHAAAMDDIADAAGISKPVLYQHFGSKLDLYLALLDISCDRLVEVVEEAVDSTDVNADRVVAAMGAFYDFVSSASGEFRFVFESDLTGDNSVQKRLWRVNNDIADIIAAVIAEDTALPAEQSKLLAISLVGLAQVSARYWVSADSAHIPLADAQQLVATLAWRGISGFPLTDHPHAEPRPG
;
A
#
# COMPACT_ATOMS: atom_id res chain seq x y z
N MET A 1 -26.88 -49.98 -17.00
CA MET A 1 -25.93 -48.87 -17.21
C MET A 1 -25.98 -47.99 -15.98
N ALA A 2 -25.03 -48.08 -15.09
CA ALA A 2 -24.99 -47.30 -13.87
C ALA A 2 -24.10 -46.08 -14.14
N THR A 3 -24.72 -44.89 -14.15
CA THR A 3 -24.04 -43.61 -14.30
C THR A 3 -23.22 -43.32 -13.04
N LYS A 4 -21.91 -43.36 -13.20
CA LYS A 4 -20.92 -43.02 -12.17
C LYS A 4 -21.06 -41.53 -11.90
N LEU A 5 -21.72 -41.14 -10.80
CA LEU A 5 -21.68 -39.78 -10.30
C LEU A 5 -20.21 -39.46 -9.97
N GLU A 6 -19.62 -38.60 -10.76
CA GLU A 6 -18.32 -37.97 -10.40
C GLU A 6 -18.49 -37.23 -9.10
N ARG A 7 -17.81 -37.70 -8.05
CA ARG A 7 -17.66 -36.98 -6.79
C ARG A 7 -16.90 -35.68 -7.13
N ALA A 8 -17.61 -34.57 -7.10
CA ALA A 8 -16.96 -33.25 -7.16
C ALA A 8 -15.80 -33.24 -6.16
N THR A 9 -14.59 -33.12 -6.68
CA THR A 9 -13.37 -33.12 -5.88
C THR A 9 -13.47 -31.94 -4.90
N ARG A 10 -13.50 -32.23 -3.60
CA ARG A 10 -13.60 -31.20 -2.57
C ARG A 10 -12.41 -30.25 -2.71
N MET A 11 -12.67 -28.96 -3.00
CA MET A 11 -11.64 -27.94 -3.15
C MET A 11 -10.72 -27.93 -1.91
N PRO A 12 -9.39 -27.92 -2.07
CA PRO A 12 -8.44 -27.79 -0.96
C PRO A 12 -8.72 -26.56 -0.10
N ARG A 13 -8.39 -26.66 1.19
CA ARG A 13 -8.70 -25.60 2.17
C ARG A 13 -8.08 -24.27 1.79
N ASP A 14 -6.84 -24.28 1.29
CA ASP A 14 -6.09 -23.07 0.93
C ASP A 14 -6.67 -22.39 -0.32
N GLN A 15 -7.07 -23.19 -1.33
CA GLN A 15 -7.76 -22.65 -2.50
C GLN A 15 -9.11 -22.05 -2.13
N ARG A 16 -9.85 -22.67 -1.20
CA ARG A 16 -11.11 -22.11 -0.70
C ARG A 16 -10.86 -20.81 0.06
N ARG A 17 -9.79 -20.72 0.85
CA ARG A 17 -9.42 -19.51 1.56
C ARG A 17 -9.06 -18.38 0.60
N ALA A 18 -8.31 -18.65 -0.45
CA ALA A 18 -7.98 -17.67 -1.50
C ALA A 18 -9.26 -17.15 -2.19
N GLN A 19 -10.15 -18.05 -2.63
CA GLN A 19 -11.45 -17.68 -3.24
C GLN A 19 -12.27 -16.76 -2.32
N LEU A 20 -12.26 -17.01 -1.00
CA LEU A 20 -12.98 -16.18 -0.03
C LEU A 20 -12.35 -14.79 0.12
N LEU A 21 -11.03 -14.71 0.08
CA LEU A 21 -10.30 -13.44 0.12
C LEU A 21 -10.56 -12.61 -1.14
N ASP A 22 -10.58 -13.24 -2.32
CA ASP A 22 -10.90 -12.54 -3.58
C ASP A 22 -12.33 -11.96 -3.56
N ALA A 23 -13.32 -12.76 -3.15
CA ALA A 23 -14.70 -12.30 -3.02
C ALA A 23 -14.85 -11.19 -1.96
N ALA A 24 -14.14 -11.30 -0.84
CA ALA A 24 -14.16 -10.28 0.20
C ALA A 24 -13.49 -8.99 -0.26
N ASN A 25 -12.39 -9.07 -1.02
CA ASN A 25 -11.75 -7.91 -1.62
C ASN A 25 -12.73 -7.14 -2.52
N GLU A 26 -13.44 -7.83 -3.40
CA GLU A 26 -14.44 -7.23 -4.28
C GLU A 26 -15.55 -6.54 -3.47
N VAL A 27 -16.09 -7.21 -2.46
CA VAL A 27 -17.19 -6.67 -1.64
C VAL A 27 -16.74 -5.47 -0.82
N PHE A 28 -15.57 -5.54 -0.17
CA PHE A 28 -15.06 -4.43 0.64
C PHE A 28 -14.64 -3.23 -0.19
N THR A 29 -14.03 -3.43 -1.36
CA THR A 29 -13.65 -2.33 -2.25
C THR A 29 -14.86 -1.63 -2.87
N THR A 30 -15.97 -2.37 -3.08
CA THR A 30 -17.19 -1.81 -3.67
C THR A 30 -18.09 -1.13 -2.64
N LYS A 31 -18.29 -1.77 -1.47
CA LYS A 31 -19.26 -1.31 -0.46
C LYS A 31 -18.65 -0.58 0.73
N GLY A 32 -17.32 -0.70 0.92
CA GLY A 32 -16.65 -0.32 2.16
C GLY A 32 -16.88 -1.33 3.30
N TYR A 33 -16.06 -1.25 4.36
CA TYR A 33 -16.15 -2.20 5.47
C TYR A 33 -17.53 -2.16 6.17
N HIS A 34 -18.03 -0.98 6.47
CA HIS A 34 -19.25 -0.84 7.30
C HIS A 34 -20.49 -1.38 6.61
N ALA A 35 -20.68 -1.10 5.32
CA ALA A 35 -21.85 -1.54 4.55
C ALA A 35 -21.77 -3.00 4.08
N ALA A 36 -20.57 -3.59 4.00
CA ALA A 36 -20.38 -4.99 3.62
C ALA A 36 -20.93 -5.94 4.69
N ALA A 37 -21.66 -6.98 4.29
CA ALA A 37 -22.13 -8.05 5.16
C ALA A 37 -21.41 -9.37 4.83
N MET A 38 -21.29 -10.26 5.83
CA MET A 38 -20.76 -11.62 5.60
C MET A 38 -21.60 -12.41 4.61
N ASP A 39 -22.89 -12.10 4.50
CA ASP A 39 -23.79 -12.72 3.52
C ASP A 39 -23.42 -12.30 2.09
N ASP A 40 -23.13 -11.02 1.87
CA ASP A 40 -22.69 -10.52 0.56
C ASP A 40 -21.41 -11.24 0.08
N ILE A 41 -20.48 -11.49 1.02
CA ILE A 41 -19.21 -12.17 0.72
C ILE A 41 -19.45 -13.67 0.44
N ALA A 42 -20.31 -14.32 1.19
CA ALA A 42 -20.69 -15.71 0.95
C ALA A 42 -21.35 -15.90 -0.41
N ASP A 43 -22.27 -14.99 -0.78
CA ASP A 43 -22.95 -14.98 -2.07
C ASP A 43 -21.96 -14.73 -3.23
N ALA A 44 -21.08 -13.74 -3.09
CA ALA A 44 -20.03 -13.45 -4.08
C ALA A 44 -19.07 -14.64 -4.28
N ALA A 45 -18.74 -15.35 -3.20
CA ALA A 45 -17.91 -16.54 -3.26
C ALA A 45 -18.64 -17.81 -3.71
N GLY A 46 -19.98 -17.77 -3.86
CA GLY A 46 -20.82 -18.91 -4.22
C GLY A 46 -20.82 -20.04 -3.18
N ILE A 47 -20.75 -19.69 -1.87
CA ILE A 47 -20.73 -20.64 -0.76
C ILE A 47 -21.80 -20.31 0.29
N SER A 48 -22.05 -21.28 1.17
CA SER A 48 -22.93 -21.00 2.32
C SER A 48 -22.23 -20.25 3.43
N LYS A 49 -22.97 -19.38 4.15
CA LYS A 49 -22.49 -18.62 5.29
C LYS A 49 -21.77 -19.48 6.37
N PRO A 50 -22.24 -20.67 6.76
CA PRO A 50 -21.50 -21.54 7.67
C PRO A 50 -20.11 -21.93 7.17
N VAL A 51 -19.93 -22.12 5.87
CA VAL A 51 -18.62 -22.44 5.28
C VAL A 51 -17.69 -21.25 5.37
N LEU A 52 -18.17 -20.03 5.12
CA LEU A 52 -17.40 -18.81 5.32
C LEU A 52 -16.90 -18.67 6.75
N TYR A 53 -17.79 -18.88 7.75
CA TYR A 53 -17.43 -18.80 9.17
C TYR A 53 -16.46 -19.91 9.65
N GLN A 54 -16.35 -21.02 8.92
CA GLN A 54 -15.31 -22.04 9.18
C GLN A 54 -13.90 -21.57 8.81
N HIS A 55 -13.79 -20.60 7.90
CA HIS A 55 -12.51 -20.03 7.45
C HIS A 55 -12.16 -18.73 8.17
N PHE A 56 -13.15 -17.89 8.46
CA PHE A 56 -12.97 -16.59 9.11
C PHE A 56 -14.03 -16.41 10.19
N GLY A 57 -13.59 -16.24 11.43
CA GLY A 57 -14.47 -16.16 12.60
C GLY A 57 -15.37 -14.92 12.61
N SER A 58 -14.93 -13.84 11.97
CA SER A 58 -15.66 -12.58 11.90
C SER A 58 -15.36 -11.80 10.61
N LYS A 59 -16.16 -10.77 10.35
CA LYS A 59 -15.91 -9.81 9.26
C LYS A 59 -14.58 -9.08 9.46
N LEU A 60 -14.23 -8.78 10.71
CA LEU A 60 -12.96 -8.14 11.05
C LEU A 60 -11.78 -9.07 10.75
N ASP A 61 -11.85 -10.37 11.10
CA ASP A 61 -10.78 -11.32 10.80
C ASP A 61 -10.52 -11.44 9.30
N LEU A 62 -11.58 -11.42 8.50
CA LEU A 62 -11.48 -11.44 7.04
C LEU A 62 -10.84 -10.16 6.50
N TYR A 63 -11.28 -9.00 7.02
CA TYR A 63 -10.70 -7.70 6.66
C TYR A 63 -9.22 -7.60 7.03
N LEU A 64 -8.86 -8.03 8.24
CA LEU A 64 -7.47 -8.03 8.71
C LEU A 64 -6.58 -8.96 7.88
N ALA A 65 -7.12 -10.10 7.41
CA ALA A 65 -6.38 -10.98 6.50
C ALA A 65 -6.09 -10.33 5.14
N LEU A 66 -7.02 -9.55 4.59
CA LEU A 66 -6.79 -8.76 3.37
C LEU A 66 -5.79 -7.62 3.61
N LEU A 67 -5.92 -6.93 4.76
CA LEU A 67 -4.97 -5.90 5.13
C LEU A 67 -3.55 -6.45 5.28
N ASP A 68 -3.38 -7.62 5.90
CA ASP A 68 -2.07 -8.28 6.03
C ASP A 68 -1.47 -8.57 4.65
N ILE A 69 -2.25 -9.14 3.72
CA ILE A 69 -1.81 -9.41 2.34
C ILE A 69 -1.39 -8.12 1.63
N SER A 70 -2.19 -7.06 1.75
CA SER A 70 -1.90 -5.76 1.12
C SER A 70 -0.64 -5.11 1.71
N CYS A 71 -0.45 -5.21 3.03
CA CYS A 71 0.75 -4.71 3.71
C CYS A 71 2.01 -5.48 3.26
N ASP A 72 1.94 -6.81 3.25
CA ASP A 72 3.06 -7.65 2.86
C ASP A 72 3.42 -7.40 1.38
N ARG A 73 2.43 -7.27 0.50
CA ARG A 73 2.66 -6.92 -0.92
C ARG A 73 3.30 -5.55 -1.11
N LEU A 74 2.90 -4.56 -0.31
CA LEU A 74 3.52 -3.22 -0.37
C LEU A 74 4.99 -3.27 0.06
N VAL A 75 5.33 -4.02 1.10
CA VAL A 75 6.73 -4.21 1.52
C VAL A 75 7.54 -4.87 0.40
N GLU A 76 7.02 -5.98 -0.16
CA GLU A 76 7.68 -6.70 -1.26
C GLU A 76 7.99 -5.80 -2.46
N VAL A 77 7.02 -5.03 -2.96
CA VAL A 77 7.24 -4.19 -4.16
C VAL A 77 8.23 -3.06 -3.90
N VAL A 78 8.29 -2.54 -2.67
CA VAL A 78 9.29 -1.53 -2.29
C VAL A 78 10.67 -2.14 -2.13
N GLU A 79 10.79 -3.31 -1.50
CA GLU A 79 12.05 -4.05 -1.34
C GLU A 79 12.62 -4.43 -2.72
N GLU A 80 11.82 -5.05 -3.60
CA GLU A 80 12.21 -5.37 -4.97
C GLU A 80 12.69 -4.13 -5.75
N ALA A 81 12.02 -2.98 -5.57
CA ALA A 81 12.40 -1.73 -6.22
C ALA A 81 13.74 -1.18 -5.71
N VAL A 82 13.97 -1.20 -4.39
CA VAL A 82 15.21 -0.77 -3.77
C VAL A 82 16.39 -1.67 -4.18
N ASP A 83 16.15 -2.97 -4.31
CA ASP A 83 17.17 -3.95 -4.70
C ASP A 83 17.43 -4.00 -6.21
N SER A 84 16.61 -3.32 -7.02
CA SER A 84 16.72 -3.37 -8.49
C SER A 84 17.97 -2.68 -9.05
N THR A 85 18.65 -1.85 -8.27
CA THR A 85 19.82 -1.06 -8.69
C THR A 85 20.72 -0.73 -7.51
N ASP A 86 22.03 -0.53 -7.77
CA ASP A 86 23.01 -0.07 -6.78
C ASP A 86 23.18 1.47 -6.77
N VAL A 87 22.49 2.19 -7.68
CA VAL A 87 22.57 3.64 -7.77
C VAL A 87 21.46 4.28 -6.95
N ASN A 88 21.81 4.99 -5.88
CA ASN A 88 20.85 5.53 -4.92
C ASN A 88 19.81 6.48 -5.53
N ALA A 89 20.18 7.29 -6.50
CA ALA A 89 19.22 8.14 -7.21
C ALA A 89 18.16 7.31 -7.92
N ASP A 90 18.56 6.18 -8.52
CA ASP A 90 17.67 5.27 -9.23
C ASP A 90 16.83 4.44 -8.23
N ARG A 91 17.40 4.06 -7.07
CA ARG A 91 16.64 3.43 -5.96
C ARG A 91 15.47 4.30 -5.51
N VAL A 92 15.69 5.61 -5.34
CA VAL A 92 14.63 6.54 -4.97
C VAL A 92 13.54 6.62 -6.05
N VAL A 93 13.93 6.68 -7.33
CA VAL A 93 12.96 6.69 -8.44
C VAL A 93 12.19 5.38 -8.49
N ALA A 94 12.87 4.24 -8.37
CA ALA A 94 12.24 2.92 -8.42
C ALA A 94 11.26 2.72 -7.24
N ALA A 95 11.68 3.05 -6.01
CA ALA A 95 10.84 2.91 -4.82
C ALA A 95 9.60 3.81 -4.86
N MET A 96 9.75 5.08 -5.27
CA MET A 96 8.61 5.98 -5.45
C MET A 96 7.69 5.50 -6.58
N GLY A 97 8.26 5.02 -7.68
CA GLY A 97 7.52 4.40 -8.78
C GLY A 97 6.68 3.23 -8.30
N ALA A 98 7.30 2.24 -7.66
CA ALA A 98 6.62 1.04 -7.14
C ALA A 98 5.52 1.38 -6.13
N PHE A 99 5.76 2.36 -5.26
CA PHE A 99 4.76 2.81 -4.29
C PHE A 99 3.54 3.43 -4.97
N TYR A 100 3.74 4.31 -5.94
CA TYR A 100 2.63 4.94 -6.69
C TYR A 100 1.91 3.95 -7.59
N ASP A 101 2.61 2.99 -8.20
CA ASP A 101 2.01 1.91 -8.98
C ASP A 101 1.11 1.04 -8.09
N PHE A 102 1.56 0.70 -6.87
CA PHE A 102 0.73 0.00 -5.89
C PHE A 102 -0.54 0.78 -5.55
N VAL A 103 -0.41 2.10 -5.30
CA VAL A 103 -1.54 2.97 -4.95
C VAL A 103 -2.53 3.12 -6.11
N SER A 104 -2.05 3.16 -7.37
CA SER A 104 -2.87 3.28 -8.58
C SER A 104 -3.46 1.96 -9.07
N SER A 105 -3.07 0.84 -8.44
CA SER A 105 -3.50 -0.49 -8.84
C SER A 105 -5.02 -0.67 -8.80
N ALA A 106 -5.57 -1.27 -9.84
CA ALA A 106 -7.00 -1.60 -9.92
C ALA A 106 -7.44 -2.69 -8.92
N SER A 107 -6.50 -3.38 -8.27
CA SER A 107 -6.80 -4.41 -7.25
C SER A 107 -7.50 -3.84 -6.01
N GLY A 108 -7.39 -2.54 -5.78
CA GLY A 108 -7.97 -1.87 -4.62
C GLY A 108 -7.24 -2.17 -3.30
N GLU A 109 -6.11 -2.88 -3.35
CA GLU A 109 -5.32 -3.24 -2.16
C GLU A 109 -4.87 -2.02 -1.35
N PHE A 110 -4.58 -0.90 -2.04
CA PHE A 110 -4.21 0.36 -1.39
C PHE A 110 -5.29 0.88 -0.43
N ARG A 111 -6.58 0.58 -0.69
CA ARG A 111 -7.69 1.03 0.16
C ARG A 111 -7.61 0.45 1.56
N PHE A 112 -7.15 -0.79 1.69
CA PHE A 112 -6.95 -1.40 3.01
C PHE A 112 -5.85 -0.71 3.79
N VAL A 113 -4.78 -0.28 3.13
CA VAL A 113 -3.60 0.34 3.76
C VAL A 113 -3.81 1.85 4.00
N PHE A 114 -4.44 2.56 3.05
CA PHE A 114 -4.46 4.03 3.07
C PHE A 114 -5.84 4.66 3.27
N GLU A 115 -6.91 3.95 2.96
CA GLU A 115 -8.29 4.45 3.04
C GLU A 115 -9.14 3.60 4.01
N SER A 116 -8.50 2.96 5.00
CA SER A 116 -9.22 2.10 5.94
C SER A 116 -10.31 2.85 6.70
N ASP A 117 -11.54 2.39 6.57
CA ASP A 117 -12.69 2.86 7.37
C ASP A 117 -12.54 2.54 8.87
N LEU A 118 -11.55 1.72 9.23
CA LEU A 118 -11.30 1.22 10.58
C LEU A 118 -10.10 1.90 11.26
N THR A 119 -9.87 3.18 10.98
CA THR A 119 -8.72 3.91 11.56
C THR A 119 -8.75 3.96 13.10
N GLY A 120 -9.88 3.73 13.74
CA GLY A 120 -10.01 3.62 15.21
C GLY A 120 -9.76 2.24 15.79
N ASP A 121 -9.61 1.18 14.96
CA ASP A 121 -9.37 -0.18 15.44
C ASP A 121 -7.88 -0.41 15.71
N ASN A 122 -7.56 -0.84 16.94
CA ASN A 122 -6.18 -1.07 17.36
C ASN A 122 -5.46 -2.16 16.54
N SER A 123 -6.18 -3.15 16.03
CA SER A 123 -5.60 -4.24 15.25
C SER A 123 -5.21 -3.76 13.85
N VAL A 124 -5.99 -2.85 13.28
CA VAL A 124 -5.68 -2.16 12.02
C VAL A 124 -4.49 -1.22 12.21
N GLN A 125 -4.52 -0.37 13.24
CA GLN A 125 -3.44 0.58 13.54
C GLN A 125 -2.08 -0.11 13.71
N LYS A 126 -2.04 -1.24 14.41
CA LYS A 126 -0.81 -2.02 14.60
C LYS A 126 -0.22 -2.51 13.27
N ARG A 127 -1.07 -2.93 12.32
CA ARG A 127 -0.63 -3.40 11.01
C ARG A 127 -0.11 -2.27 10.14
N LEU A 128 -0.82 -1.15 10.13
CA LEU A 128 -0.38 0.05 9.42
C LEU A 128 0.93 0.61 9.99
N TRP A 129 1.09 0.57 11.31
CA TRP A 129 2.35 0.95 11.93
C TRP A 129 3.48 -0.02 11.56
N ARG A 130 3.21 -1.34 11.55
CA ARG A 130 4.17 -2.37 11.14
C ARG A 130 4.67 -2.13 9.72
N VAL A 131 3.79 -2.04 8.73
CA VAL A 131 4.19 -1.87 7.31
C VAL A 131 5.04 -0.61 7.11
N ASN A 132 4.72 0.48 7.79
CA ASN A 132 5.50 1.71 7.72
C ASN A 132 6.90 1.54 8.30
N ASN A 133 7.02 0.79 9.39
CA ASN A 133 8.32 0.51 10.00
C ASN A 133 9.14 -0.47 9.17
N ASP A 134 8.51 -1.52 8.60
CA ASP A 134 9.19 -2.50 7.76
C ASP A 134 9.78 -1.83 6.52
N ILE A 135 9.01 -0.99 5.82
CA ILE A 135 9.52 -0.19 4.69
C ILE A 135 10.64 0.78 5.13
N ALA A 136 10.45 1.44 6.28
CA ALA A 136 11.47 2.35 6.79
C ALA A 136 12.76 1.63 7.22
N ASP A 137 12.69 0.38 7.65
CA ASP A 137 13.89 -0.43 7.96
C ASP A 137 14.68 -0.75 6.69
N ILE A 138 14.02 -1.11 5.59
CA ILE A 138 14.64 -1.34 4.28
C ILE A 138 15.39 -0.08 3.83
N ILE A 139 14.71 1.07 3.83
CA ILE A 139 15.30 2.35 3.40
C ILE A 139 16.41 2.81 4.34
N ALA A 140 16.24 2.64 5.66
CA ALA A 140 17.23 3.04 6.66
C ALA A 140 18.54 2.25 6.54
N ALA A 141 18.47 0.98 6.17
CA ALA A 141 19.65 0.15 5.92
C ALA A 141 20.50 0.73 4.78
N VAL A 142 19.88 1.08 3.66
CA VAL A 142 20.55 1.73 2.52
C VAL A 142 21.17 3.08 2.92
N ILE A 143 20.41 3.93 3.64
CA ILE A 143 20.93 5.24 4.09
C ILE A 143 22.12 5.06 5.02
N ALA A 144 22.08 4.11 5.96
CA ALA A 144 23.16 3.87 6.91
C ALA A 144 24.43 3.35 6.21
N GLU A 145 24.28 2.51 5.19
CA GLU A 145 25.39 1.97 4.41
C GLU A 145 26.12 3.07 3.64
N ASP A 146 25.39 4.01 3.04
CA ASP A 146 25.96 5.01 2.14
C ASP A 146 26.40 6.31 2.84
N THR A 147 25.87 6.61 4.01
CA THR A 147 26.08 7.93 4.65
C THR A 147 26.90 7.87 5.93
N ALA A 148 27.17 6.69 6.46
CA ALA A 148 27.76 6.48 7.78
C ALA A 148 27.01 7.17 8.93
N LEU A 149 25.71 7.50 8.74
CA LEU A 149 24.85 8.05 9.78
C LEU A 149 24.56 6.99 10.86
N PRO A 150 24.42 7.40 12.13
CA PRO A 150 23.90 6.51 13.16
C PRO A 150 22.52 5.93 12.79
N ALA A 151 22.25 4.69 13.20
CA ALA A 151 21.02 3.98 12.85
C ALA A 151 19.74 4.77 13.16
N GLU A 152 19.69 5.48 14.29
CA GLU A 152 18.54 6.31 14.66
C GLU A 152 18.30 7.49 13.69
N GLN A 153 19.38 8.09 13.18
CA GLN A 153 19.29 9.18 12.21
C GLN A 153 18.86 8.65 10.84
N SER A 154 19.42 7.53 10.39
CA SER A 154 18.99 6.86 9.15
C SER A 154 17.53 6.46 9.22
N LYS A 155 17.07 5.92 10.36
CA LYS A 155 15.66 5.58 10.58
C LYS A 155 14.74 6.80 10.53
N LEU A 156 15.15 7.93 11.12
CA LEU A 156 14.37 9.17 11.05
C LEU A 156 14.18 9.66 9.62
N LEU A 157 15.26 9.62 8.81
CA LEU A 157 15.19 9.99 7.38
C LEU A 157 14.29 9.03 6.61
N ALA A 158 14.42 7.73 6.85
CA ALA A 158 13.57 6.72 6.21
C ALA A 158 12.08 6.90 6.53
N ILE A 159 11.72 7.11 7.79
CA ILE A 159 10.34 7.43 8.21
C ILE A 159 9.83 8.69 7.51
N SER A 160 10.68 9.70 7.35
CA SER A 160 10.31 10.94 6.65
C SER A 160 10.01 10.69 5.18
N LEU A 161 10.80 9.84 4.50
CA LEU A 161 10.57 9.44 3.11
C LEU A 161 9.29 8.60 2.95
N VAL A 162 9.04 7.67 3.87
CA VAL A 162 7.77 6.90 3.90
C VAL A 162 6.57 7.83 4.06
N GLY A 163 6.66 8.79 4.98
CA GLY A 163 5.59 9.79 5.18
C GLY A 163 5.37 10.66 3.94
N LEU A 164 6.45 11.09 3.28
CA LEU A 164 6.39 11.83 2.02
C LEU A 164 5.65 11.04 0.95
N ALA A 165 6.02 9.78 0.72
CA ALA A 165 5.37 8.91 -0.26
C ALA A 165 3.88 8.70 0.06
N GLN A 166 3.55 8.37 1.32
CA GLN A 166 2.18 8.11 1.74
C GLN A 166 1.26 9.31 1.61
N VAL A 167 1.69 10.46 2.12
CA VAL A 167 0.86 11.66 2.13
C VAL A 167 0.65 12.18 0.71
N SER A 168 1.72 12.21 -0.11
CA SER A 168 1.63 12.67 -1.49
C SER A 168 0.79 11.72 -2.37
N ALA A 169 0.95 10.41 -2.23
CA ALA A 169 0.16 9.46 -2.99
C ALA A 169 -1.33 9.49 -2.61
N ARG A 170 -1.65 9.62 -1.31
CA ARG A 170 -3.04 9.79 -0.85
C ARG A 170 -3.67 11.05 -1.43
N TYR A 171 -2.95 12.16 -1.43
CA TYR A 171 -3.40 13.39 -2.08
C TYR A 171 -3.62 13.16 -3.58
N TRP A 172 -2.69 12.49 -4.24
CA TRP A 172 -2.73 12.25 -5.68
C TRP A 172 -3.94 11.41 -6.11
N VAL A 173 -4.35 10.38 -5.34
CA VAL A 173 -5.56 9.57 -5.66
C VAL A 173 -6.86 10.26 -5.25
N SER A 174 -6.81 11.32 -4.44
CA SER A 174 -8.02 12.05 -4.08
C SER A 174 -8.62 12.81 -5.28
N ALA A 175 -9.95 13.02 -5.25
CA ALA A 175 -10.65 13.75 -6.31
C ALA A 175 -10.12 15.18 -6.52
N ASP A 176 -9.48 15.76 -5.52
CA ASP A 176 -8.97 17.14 -5.55
C ASP A 176 -7.66 17.28 -6.34
N SER A 177 -6.90 16.18 -6.52
CA SER A 177 -5.61 16.20 -7.23
C SER A 177 -5.70 15.97 -8.74
N ALA A 178 -6.87 15.95 -9.25
CA ALA A 178 -7.41 15.33 -10.45
C ALA A 178 -6.72 15.62 -11.80
N HIS A 179 -5.46 15.85 -11.92
CA HIS A 179 -4.93 16.04 -13.29
C HIS A 179 -3.41 15.83 -13.45
N ILE A 180 -2.72 15.31 -12.43
CA ILE A 180 -1.30 14.98 -12.60
C ILE A 180 -1.20 13.54 -13.11
N PRO A 181 -0.64 13.30 -14.32
CA PRO A 181 -0.40 11.94 -14.80
C PRO A 181 0.47 11.14 -13.80
N LEU A 182 0.27 9.83 -13.73
CA LEU A 182 1.00 8.96 -12.81
C LEU A 182 2.51 9.11 -12.91
N ALA A 183 3.05 9.07 -14.13
CA ALA A 183 4.48 9.20 -14.37
C ALA A 183 5.03 10.57 -13.90
N ASP A 184 4.26 11.64 -14.06
CA ASP A 184 4.66 12.97 -13.61
C ASP A 184 4.63 13.06 -12.08
N ALA A 185 3.63 12.48 -11.42
CA ALA A 185 3.54 12.42 -9.96
C ALA A 185 4.72 11.63 -9.36
N GLN A 186 5.02 10.46 -9.92
CA GLN A 186 6.18 9.65 -9.55
C GLN A 186 7.49 10.43 -9.65
N GLN A 187 7.71 11.08 -10.81
CA GLN A 187 8.93 11.84 -11.06
C GLN A 187 9.07 13.07 -10.15
N LEU A 188 7.98 13.80 -9.91
CA LEU A 188 7.97 14.97 -9.01
C LEU A 188 8.36 14.58 -7.58
N VAL A 189 7.75 13.53 -7.07
CA VAL A 189 7.98 13.10 -5.68
C VAL A 189 9.35 12.44 -5.54
N ALA A 190 9.80 11.66 -6.51
CA ALA A 190 11.16 11.12 -6.53
C ALA A 190 12.22 12.24 -6.57
N THR A 191 12.00 13.27 -7.37
CA THR A 191 12.90 14.44 -7.43
C THR A 191 12.94 15.19 -6.11
N LEU A 192 11.80 15.40 -5.46
CA LEU A 192 11.71 16.00 -4.14
C LEU A 192 12.44 15.16 -3.08
N ALA A 193 12.23 13.85 -3.09
CA ALA A 193 12.88 12.94 -2.15
C ALA A 193 14.42 12.93 -2.29
N TRP A 194 14.92 12.93 -3.53
CA TRP A 194 16.36 12.86 -3.80
C TRP A 194 17.09 14.19 -3.68
N ARG A 195 16.51 15.28 -4.18
CA ARG A 195 17.16 16.58 -4.32
C ARG A 195 16.65 17.66 -3.39
N GLY A 196 15.54 17.43 -2.73
CA GLY A 196 14.83 18.48 -2.01
C GLY A 196 14.23 19.52 -2.95
N ILE A 197 13.72 20.62 -2.39
CA ILE A 197 13.10 21.71 -3.17
C ILE A 197 14.08 22.38 -4.13
N SER A 198 15.37 22.45 -3.78
CA SER A 198 16.43 23.00 -4.65
C SER A 198 16.63 22.22 -5.96
N GLY A 199 16.08 21.02 -6.09
CA GLY A 199 16.13 20.22 -7.32
C GLY A 199 15.16 20.67 -8.42
N PHE A 200 14.27 21.62 -8.12
CA PHE A 200 13.30 22.13 -9.11
C PHE A 200 13.78 23.45 -9.73
N PRO A 201 13.38 23.76 -10.99
CA PRO A 201 13.73 25.01 -11.64
C PRO A 201 13.27 26.21 -10.79
N LEU A 202 14.16 27.18 -10.63
CA LEU A 202 13.81 28.47 -10.04
C LEU A 202 13.00 29.26 -11.09
N THR A 203 11.87 29.83 -10.68
CA THR A 203 11.22 30.85 -11.48
C THR A 203 12.02 32.13 -11.38
N ASP A 204 12.35 32.76 -12.51
CA ASP A 204 12.91 34.11 -12.57
C ASP A 204 11.84 35.11 -12.06
N HIS A 205 11.67 35.20 -10.75
CA HIS A 205 11.01 36.34 -10.18
C HIS A 205 12.03 37.47 -10.15
N PRO A 206 11.76 38.63 -10.78
CA PRO A 206 12.57 39.83 -10.60
C PRO A 206 12.60 40.09 -9.08
N HIS A 207 13.78 40.21 -8.56
CA HIS A 207 14.12 40.28 -7.13
C HIS A 207 13.09 41.09 -6.33
N ALA A 208 12.50 40.47 -5.31
CA ALA A 208 11.92 41.22 -4.22
C ALA A 208 13.04 42.09 -3.63
N GLU A 209 12.86 43.41 -3.66
CA GLU A 209 13.79 44.38 -3.07
C GLU A 209 14.12 43.98 -1.62
N PRO A 210 15.38 44.10 -1.17
CA PRO A 210 15.74 43.83 0.20
C PRO A 210 14.92 44.73 1.12
N ARG A 211 14.24 44.10 2.10
CA ARG A 211 13.53 44.86 3.14
C ARG A 211 14.51 45.81 3.84
N PRO A 212 14.23 47.11 3.91
CA PRO A 212 15.05 48.03 4.68
C PRO A 212 15.03 47.59 6.16
N GLY A 213 16.23 47.54 6.77
CA GLY A 213 16.47 47.19 8.16
C GLY A 213 15.90 48.20 9.17
#